data_e874df079f068edff3acbd11f2a081af
#
_entry.id   e874df079f068edff3acbd11f2a081af
#
_cell.length_a   1.000
_cell.length_b   1.000
_cell.length_c   1.000
_cell.angle_alpha   90.00
_cell.angle_beta   90.00
_cell.angle_gamma   90.00
#
_symmetry.space_group_name_H-M   'P 1'
#
loop_
_entity.id
_entity.type
_entity.pdbx_description
1 polymer ?
#
loop_
_entity_poly.entity_id
_entity_poly.type
_entity_poly.pdbx_seq_one_letter_code
_entity_poly.pdbx_strand_id
1 'polypeptide(L)'
;MTSRLPSKLSFGLAALAASVLPFAVPAAAAPKKEFNVCWTIYAGWMPWGYASDTGIVKKWADKYGLTINVTQVGDYVECINQFTAGKFDAATSTTMDALAIPAVGGVDTTVLIAGDYSNGNDGLILKGKTKLEDIKGQKVNLLELSVSHYFLARALSTVGLTEKDITIVNTTDADWVSAYKTGDVTAIVAWNPMLAEIDADDDANLVITSTSFPGEIVDALITNTALIKENPDFAKALTGAWFEVVALTVDTGDKGRAARATMGKASGTD
;
A
#
# COMPACT_ATOMS: atom_id res chain seq x y z
N MET A 1 -7.83 -104.91 1.27
CA MET A 1 -6.64 -104.84 2.13
C MET A 1 -6.20 -103.34 2.21
N THR A 2 -5.96 -102.92 3.37
CA THR A 2 -5.33 -101.67 3.86
C THR A 2 -6.06 -100.35 3.63
N SER A 3 -6.69 -100.01 4.67
CA SER A 3 -7.20 -98.69 5.02
C SER A 3 -6.12 -97.61 5.21
N ARG A 4 -6.38 -96.41 4.77
CA ARG A 4 -5.73 -95.21 5.38
C ARG A 4 -6.78 -94.14 5.68
N LEU A 5 -6.83 -93.74 6.91
CA LEU A 5 -7.63 -92.64 7.43
C LEU A 5 -7.17 -91.26 6.93
N PRO A 6 -8.08 -90.26 6.86
CA PRO A 6 -7.72 -88.91 6.45
C PRO A 6 -7.20 -88.10 7.63
N SER A 7 -6.22 -87.24 7.34
CA SER A 7 -5.57 -86.31 8.24
C SER A 7 -6.48 -85.08 8.59
N LYS A 8 -6.44 -84.68 9.83
CA LYS A 8 -7.18 -83.54 10.41
C LYS A 8 -6.69 -82.22 9.80
N LEU A 9 -7.61 -81.44 9.19
CA LEU A 9 -7.40 -80.05 8.88
C LEU A 9 -7.54 -79.21 10.15
N SER A 10 -6.44 -78.55 10.54
CA SER A 10 -6.45 -77.51 11.60
C SER A 10 -6.77 -76.18 10.97
N PHE A 11 -7.93 -75.61 11.31
CA PHE A 11 -8.26 -74.19 10.97
C PHE A 11 -7.53 -73.29 11.93
N GLY A 12 -6.53 -72.57 11.40
CA GLY A 12 -5.89 -71.46 12.11
C GLY A 12 -6.74 -70.20 12.03
N LEU A 13 -7.19 -69.73 13.17
CA LEU A 13 -7.87 -68.43 13.30
C LEU A 13 -6.83 -67.29 13.16
N ALA A 14 -6.78 -66.64 12.01
CA ALA A 14 -5.98 -65.43 11.84
C ALA A 14 -6.74 -64.25 12.47
N ALA A 15 -6.29 -63.76 13.60
CA ALA A 15 -6.77 -62.51 14.23
C ALA A 15 -6.27 -61.32 13.44
N LEU A 16 -7.18 -60.63 12.73
CA LEU A 16 -6.90 -59.36 12.06
C LEU A 16 -6.81 -58.28 13.13
N ALA A 17 -5.60 -57.87 13.53
CA ALA A 17 -5.39 -56.69 14.36
C ALA A 17 -5.59 -55.44 13.46
N ALA A 18 -6.76 -54.82 13.58
CA ALA A 18 -7.01 -53.50 12.99
C ALA A 18 -6.18 -52.45 13.72
N SER A 19 -5.07 -52.03 13.15
CA SER A 19 -4.29 -50.89 13.64
C SER A 19 -5.06 -49.61 13.36
N VAL A 20 -5.70 -49.04 14.39
CA VAL A 20 -6.26 -47.69 14.35
C VAL A 20 -5.11 -46.72 14.37
N LEU A 21 -4.73 -46.19 13.19
CA LEU A 21 -3.82 -45.04 13.09
C LEU A 21 -4.53 -43.84 13.72
N PRO A 22 -3.91 -43.17 14.69
CA PRO A 22 -4.47 -41.91 15.18
C PRO A 22 -4.40 -40.88 14.03
N PHE A 23 -5.54 -40.37 13.63
CA PHE A 23 -5.60 -39.16 12.80
C PHE A 23 -4.95 -38.05 13.60
N ALA A 24 -3.72 -37.66 13.23
CA ALA A 24 -3.10 -36.45 13.74
C ALA A 24 -3.95 -35.27 13.28
N VAL A 25 -4.73 -34.68 14.17
CA VAL A 25 -5.36 -33.40 13.95
C VAL A 25 -4.21 -32.41 13.76
N PRO A 26 -4.13 -31.68 12.64
CA PRO A 26 -3.08 -30.68 12.47
C PRO A 26 -3.17 -29.70 13.64
N ALA A 27 -2.08 -29.57 14.40
CA ALA A 27 -2.00 -28.59 15.47
C ALA A 27 -2.25 -27.21 14.82
N ALA A 28 -3.25 -26.48 15.30
CA ALA A 28 -3.48 -25.12 14.86
C ALA A 28 -2.16 -24.34 15.01
N ALA A 29 -1.70 -23.72 13.95
CA ALA A 29 -0.49 -22.90 13.99
C ALA A 29 -0.66 -21.83 15.09
N ALA A 30 0.40 -21.60 15.87
CA ALA A 30 0.35 -20.56 16.90
C ALA A 30 0.02 -19.21 16.22
N PRO A 31 -0.82 -18.38 16.86
CA PRO A 31 -1.20 -17.09 16.28
C PRO A 31 0.05 -16.26 15.93
N LYS A 32 0.05 -15.65 14.75
CA LYS A 32 1.11 -14.75 14.34
C LYS A 32 1.21 -13.59 15.33
N LYS A 33 2.43 -13.24 15.75
CA LYS A 33 2.69 -12.19 16.76
C LYS A 33 3.55 -11.04 16.20
N GLU A 34 4.19 -11.25 15.06
CA GLU A 34 5.03 -10.25 14.43
C GLU A 34 4.47 -9.92 13.05
N PHE A 35 4.31 -8.63 12.77
CA PHE A 35 3.71 -8.10 11.56
C PHE A 35 4.57 -7.00 10.97
N ASN A 36 4.60 -6.93 9.64
CA ASN A 36 5.34 -5.95 8.89
C ASN A 36 4.39 -5.08 8.07
N VAL A 37 4.58 -3.76 8.14
CA VAL A 37 3.79 -2.76 7.43
C VAL A 37 4.74 -1.93 6.58
N CYS A 38 4.46 -1.72 5.29
CA CYS A 38 5.19 -0.76 4.48
C CYS A 38 4.36 0.50 4.20
N TRP A 39 5.07 1.62 4.07
CA TRP A 39 4.54 2.90 3.65
C TRP A 39 5.56 3.65 2.80
N THR A 40 5.11 4.65 2.06
CA THR A 40 5.97 5.48 1.21
C THR A 40 5.71 6.96 1.48
N ILE A 41 6.59 7.83 0.99
CA ILE A 41 6.43 9.27 1.19
C ILE A 41 5.25 9.78 0.34
N TYR A 42 4.23 10.20 1.06
CA TYR A 42 3.06 10.93 0.61
C TYR A 42 2.54 11.75 1.80
N ALA A 43 2.07 12.95 1.57
CA ALA A 43 1.65 13.86 2.65
C ALA A 43 0.67 13.20 3.63
N GLY A 44 -0.33 12.48 3.12
CA GLY A 44 -1.33 11.77 3.93
C GLY A 44 -0.82 10.54 4.66
N TRP A 45 0.35 9.98 4.28
CA TRP A 45 0.92 8.80 4.93
C TRP A 45 2.06 9.08 5.90
N MET A 46 2.53 10.33 5.98
CA MET A 46 3.54 10.75 6.97
C MET A 46 3.19 10.38 8.43
N PRO A 47 1.90 10.31 8.84
CA PRO A 47 1.54 9.80 10.14
C PRO A 47 2.08 8.41 10.49
N TRP A 48 2.31 7.52 9.53
CA TRP A 48 2.86 6.17 9.78
C TRP A 48 4.32 6.23 10.24
N GLY A 49 5.16 7.02 9.56
CA GLY A 49 6.53 7.26 9.98
C GLY A 49 6.59 7.89 11.37
N TYR A 50 5.81 8.95 11.59
CA TYR A 50 5.72 9.61 12.88
C TYR A 50 5.27 8.66 14.00
N ALA A 51 4.23 7.84 13.77
CA ALA A 51 3.75 6.87 14.74
C ALA A 51 4.79 5.81 15.10
N SER A 52 5.59 5.40 14.12
CA SER A 52 6.70 4.46 14.32
C SER A 52 7.79 5.10 15.19
N ASP A 53 8.29 6.27 14.79
CA ASP A 53 9.43 6.93 15.41
C ASP A 53 9.16 7.40 16.84
N THR A 54 7.91 7.81 17.11
CA THR A 54 7.47 8.26 18.44
C THR A 54 7.00 7.13 19.36
N GLY A 55 7.02 5.88 18.88
CA GLY A 55 6.61 4.70 19.65
C GLY A 55 5.10 4.53 19.81
N ILE A 56 4.28 5.29 19.09
CA ILE A 56 2.81 5.14 19.11
C ILE A 56 2.41 3.77 18.59
N VAL A 57 3.01 3.32 17.46
CA VAL A 57 2.78 1.95 16.95
C VAL A 57 3.15 0.91 17.98
N LYS A 58 4.33 1.04 18.61
CA LYS A 58 4.79 0.13 19.65
C LYS A 58 3.82 0.06 20.83
N LYS A 59 3.35 1.20 21.32
CA LYS A 59 2.37 1.27 22.43
C LYS A 59 1.11 0.47 22.11
N TRP A 60 0.56 0.61 20.90
CA TRP A 60 -0.64 -0.11 20.49
C TRP A 60 -0.38 -1.59 20.22
N ALA A 61 0.79 -1.94 19.67
CA ALA A 61 1.21 -3.32 19.50
C ALA A 61 1.36 -4.04 20.84
N ASP A 62 2.05 -3.42 21.80
CA ASP A 62 2.26 -3.96 23.17
C ASP A 62 0.91 -4.23 23.89
N LYS A 63 -0.09 -3.35 23.69
CA LYS A 63 -1.43 -3.52 24.26
C LYS A 63 -2.09 -4.84 23.87
N TYR A 64 -1.75 -5.36 22.68
CA TYR A 64 -2.28 -6.62 22.17
C TYR A 64 -1.26 -7.77 22.18
N GLY A 65 -0.09 -7.55 22.78
CA GLY A 65 0.99 -8.54 22.81
C GLY A 65 1.55 -8.88 21.44
N LEU A 66 1.68 -7.87 20.58
CA LEU A 66 2.17 -7.96 19.20
C LEU A 66 3.48 -7.19 19.03
N THR A 67 4.20 -7.55 17.98
CA THR A 67 5.28 -6.75 17.40
C THR A 67 4.84 -6.24 16.03
N ILE A 68 4.91 -4.94 15.78
CA ILE A 68 4.56 -4.34 14.49
C ILE A 68 5.75 -3.51 14.03
N ASN A 69 6.35 -3.93 12.92
CA ASN A 69 7.46 -3.24 12.26
C ASN A 69 6.90 -2.36 11.14
N VAL A 70 7.12 -1.07 11.18
CA VAL A 70 6.69 -0.11 10.15
C VAL A 70 7.92 0.33 9.38
N THR A 71 7.94 0.06 8.08
CA THR A 71 9.10 0.29 7.20
C THR A 71 8.73 1.26 6.09
N GLN A 72 9.50 2.32 5.94
CA GLN A 72 9.43 3.18 4.77
C GLN A 72 10.12 2.48 3.59
N VAL A 73 9.44 2.44 2.45
CA VAL A 73 9.98 1.96 1.16
C VAL A 73 10.15 3.17 0.25
N GLY A 74 11.20 3.21 -0.53
CA GLY A 74 11.53 4.37 -1.36
C GLY A 74 10.73 4.50 -2.65
N ASP A 75 9.98 3.47 -3.05
CA ASP A 75 9.16 3.43 -4.26
C ASP A 75 7.76 2.91 -3.93
N TYR A 76 6.74 3.61 -4.40
CA TYR A 76 5.35 3.32 -4.06
C TYR A 76 4.87 1.99 -4.63
N VAL A 77 5.10 1.74 -5.90
CA VAL A 77 4.66 0.49 -6.55
C VAL A 77 5.42 -0.71 -5.99
N GLU A 78 6.71 -0.53 -5.63
CA GLU A 78 7.50 -1.57 -4.99
C GLU A 78 6.95 -1.96 -3.60
N CYS A 79 6.47 -0.98 -2.77
CA CYS A 79 5.79 -1.28 -1.50
C CYS A 79 4.58 -2.20 -1.73
N ILE A 80 3.72 -1.87 -2.71
CA ILE A 80 2.52 -2.68 -3.03
C ILE A 80 2.91 -4.05 -3.60
N ASN A 81 3.94 -4.12 -4.44
CA ASN A 81 4.43 -5.39 -4.99
C ASN A 81 4.98 -6.31 -3.89
N GLN A 82 5.72 -5.76 -2.93
CA GLN A 82 6.22 -6.53 -1.79
C GLN A 82 5.09 -6.99 -0.86
N PHE A 83 4.05 -6.17 -0.67
CA PHE A 83 2.82 -6.60 0.01
C PHE A 83 2.13 -7.74 -0.76
N THR A 84 1.95 -7.60 -2.07
CA THR A 84 1.36 -8.63 -2.93
C THR A 84 2.13 -9.95 -2.88
N ALA A 85 3.45 -9.87 -2.77
CA ALA A 85 4.34 -11.04 -2.60
C ALA A 85 4.36 -11.61 -1.17
N GLY A 86 3.62 -11.02 -0.22
CA GLY A 86 3.51 -11.49 1.16
C GLY A 86 4.70 -11.11 2.06
N LYS A 87 5.56 -10.19 1.64
CA LYS A 87 6.66 -9.66 2.46
C LYS A 87 6.15 -8.74 3.58
N PHE A 88 5.09 -7.98 3.29
CA PHE A 88 4.40 -7.11 4.24
C PHE A 88 2.98 -7.61 4.48
N ASP A 89 2.48 -7.40 5.68
CA ASP A 89 1.15 -7.78 6.14
C ASP A 89 0.11 -6.68 5.87
N ALA A 90 0.58 -5.45 5.76
CA ALA A 90 -0.20 -4.29 5.37
C ALA A 90 0.68 -3.31 4.59
N ALA A 91 0.05 -2.50 3.75
CA ALA A 91 0.72 -1.48 2.93
C ALA A 91 -0.16 -0.24 2.81
N THR A 92 0.46 0.94 2.71
CA THR A 92 -0.24 2.11 2.22
C THR A 92 -0.46 1.98 0.71
N SER A 93 -1.65 2.31 0.25
CA SER A 93 -2.04 2.21 -1.16
C SER A 93 -3.26 3.09 -1.41
N THR A 94 -3.46 3.53 -2.65
CA THR A 94 -4.77 4.01 -3.06
C THR A 94 -5.73 2.84 -3.27
N THR A 95 -7.02 3.10 -3.17
CA THR A 95 -8.03 2.04 -3.40
C THR A 95 -7.99 1.51 -4.83
N MET A 96 -7.66 2.34 -5.81
CA MET A 96 -7.54 1.92 -7.21
C MET A 96 -6.33 1.02 -7.45
N ASP A 97 -5.19 1.32 -6.83
CA ASP A 97 -3.97 0.52 -6.96
C ASP A 97 -4.11 -0.81 -6.20
N ALA A 98 -4.89 -0.85 -5.12
CA ALA A 98 -5.27 -2.09 -4.46
C ALA A 98 -6.05 -3.04 -5.39
N LEU A 99 -6.84 -2.50 -6.31
CA LEU A 99 -7.54 -3.27 -7.34
C LEU A 99 -6.63 -3.62 -8.53
N ALA A 100 -5.74 -2.71 -8.92
CA ALA A 100 -4.89 -2.88 -10.09
C ALA A 100 -3.70 -3.83 -9.86
N ILE A 101 -3.17 -3.92 -8.64
CA ILE A 101 -1.94 -4.68 -8.36
C ILE A 101 -2.23 -5.92 -7.51
N PRO A 102 -2.56 -5.84 -6.19
CA PRO A 102 -2.75 -7.04 -5.40
C PRO A 102 -3.96 -7.87 -5.82
N ALA A 103 -5.10 -7.25 -6.19
CA ALA A 103 -6.27 -8.02 -6.62
C ALA A 103 -6.02 -8.75 -7.94
N VAL A 104 -5.33 -8.11 -8.90
CA VAL A 104 -4.90 -8.78 -10.15
C VAL A 104 -3.87 -9.87 -9.86
N GLY A 105 -3.00 -9.67 -8.85
CA GLY A 105 -2.08 -10.67 -8.34
C GLY A 105 -2.73 -11.81 -7.56
N GLY A 106 -4.07 -11.83 -7.42
CA GLY A 106 -4.83 -12.86 -6.72
C GLY A 106 -4.84 -12.71 -5.20
N VAL A 107 -4.44 -11.56 -4.67
CA VAL A 107 -4.47 -11.26 -3.24
C VAL A 107 -5.79 -10.55 -2.90
N ASP A 108 -6.63 -11.20 -2.10
CA ASP A 108 -7.85 -10.59 -1.56
C ASP A 108 -7.48 -9.59 -0.46
N THR A 109 -7.78 -8.31 -0.71
CA THR A 109 -7.42 -7.21 0.17
C THR A 109 -8.63 -6.59 0.86
N THR A 110 -8.42 -6.14 2.09
CA THR A 110 -9.35 -5.33 2.86
C THR A 110 -8.73 -3.95 3.08
N VAL A 111 -9.47 -2.90 2.78
CA VAL A 111 -9.17 -1.54 3.27
C VAL A 111 -9.43 -1.53 4.78
N LEU A 112 -8.36 -1.50 5.56
CA LEU A 112 -8.46 -1.45 7.01
C LEU A 112 -8.72 -0.03 7.51
N ILE A 113 -8.07 0.94 6.90
CA ILE A 113 -8.20 2.36 7.23
C ILE A 113 -8.31 3.13 5.91
N ALA A 114 -9.37 3.92 5.75
CA ALA A 114 -9.40 5.02 4.78
C ALA A 114 -8.77 6.23 5.48
N GLY A 115 -7.61 6.64 5.03
CA GLY A 115 -6.82 7.69 5.64
C GLY A 115 -7.32 9.07 5.27
N ASP A 116 -7.37 9.33 3.98
CA ASP A 116 -7.88 10.55 3.39
C ASP A 116 -8.35 10.32 1.95
N TYR A 117 -8.68 11.37 1.26
CA TYR A 117 -8.80 11.38 -0.20
C TYR A 117 -8.03 12.58 -0.77
N SER A 118 -7.44 12.39 -1.93
CA SER A 118 -6.69 13.45 -2.58
C SER A 118 -7.58 14.61 -2.99
N ASN A 119 -7.26 15.80 -2.49
CA ASN A 119 -7.96 17.05 -2.79
C ASN A 119 -6.93 18.16 -3.05
N GLY A 120 -6.21 18.05 -4.16
CA GLY A 120 -5.12 18.93 -4.54
C GLY A 120 -3.73 18.32 -4.29
N ASN A 121 -3.65 17.09 -3.76
CA ASN A 121 -2.37 16.42 -3.50
C ASN A 121 -1.76 15.75 -4.73
N ASP A 122 -2.58 15.40 -5.73
CA ASP A 122 -2.12 14.93 -7.04
C ASP A 122 -2.30 16.02 -8.07
N GLY A 123 -1.34 16.16 -8.98
CA GLY A 123 -1.38 17.20 -9.99
C GLY A 123 -0.51 16.93 -11.20
N LEU A 124 -0.80 17.65 -12.28
CA LEU A 124 -0.04 17.65 -13.51
C LEU A 124 0.58 19.03 -13.73
N ILE A 125 1.89 19.03 -13.89
CA ILE A 125 2.69 20.23 -14.19
C ILE A 125 3.15 20.16 -15.63
N LEU A 126 3.03 21.30 -16.33
CA LEU A 126 3.63 21.55 -17.64
C LEU A 126 4.71 22.63 -17.52
N LYS A 127 5.87 22.36 -18.13
CA LYS A 127 6.98 23.29 -18.15
C LYS A 127 6.76 24.35 -19.22
N GLY A 128 6.69 25.63 -18.80
CA GLY A 128 6.50 26.78 -19.70
C GLY A 128 5.16 26.84 -20.46
N LYS A 129 4.18 26.00 -20.10
CA LYS A 129 2.85 25.94 -20.72
C LYS A 129 1.77 25.96 -19.63
N THR A 130 0.71 26.73 -19.87
CA THR A 130 -0.30 27.05 -18.85
C THR A 130 -1.67 26.40 -19.08
N LYS A 131 -1.84 25.68 -20.20
CA LYS A 131 -3.12 25.04 -20.55
C LYS A 131 -2.94 23.54 -20.62
N LEU A 132 -3.92 22.79 -20.11
CA LEU A 132 -3.88 21.34 -20.12
C LEU A 132 -3.83 20.76 -21.54
N GLU A 133 -4.49 21.40 -22.51
CA GLU A 133 -4.49 20.98 -23.93
C GLU A 133 -3.08 20.98 -24.54
N ASP A 134 -2.15 21.79 -24.00
CA ASP A 134 -0.77 21.87 -24.48
C ASP A 134 0.06 20.61 -24.16
N ILE A 135 -0.51 19.66 -23.40
CA ILE A 135 0.08 18.33 -23.14
C ILE A 135 0.17 17.48 -24.42
N LYS A 136 -0.67 17.76 -25.42
CA LYS A 136 -0.71 16.96 -26.65
C LYS A 136 0.67 16.88 -27.33
N GLY A 137 1.09 15.65 -27.66
CA GLY A 137 2.37 15.35 -28.27
C GLY A 137 3.56 15.37 -27.33
N GLN A 138 3.37 15.62 -26.04
CA GLN A 138 4.47 15.68 -25.08
C GLN A 138 4.85 14.30 -24.53
N LYS A 139 6.06 14.23 -23.96
CA LYS A 139 6.48 13.16 -23.05
C LYS A 139 6.02 13.54 -21.66
N VAL A 140 5.28 12.65 -21.02
CA VAL A 140 4.74 12.86 -19.67
C VAL A 140 5.39 11.87 -18.73
N ASN A 141 6.16 12.37 -17.78
CA ASN A 141 6.79 11.57 -16.74
C ASN A 141 5.78 11.28 -15.62
N LEU A 142 5.73 10.05 -15.19
CA LEU A 142 4.90 9.60 -14.07
C LEU A 142 5.32 8.19 -13.64
N LEU A 143 4.84 7.72 -12.50
CA LEU A 143 4.96 6.32 -12.12
C LEU A 143 3.86 5.51 -12.81
N GLU A 144 4.25 4.66 -13.76
CA GLU A 144 3.30 3.84 -14.53
C GLU A 144 2.55 2.85 -13.63
N LEU A 145 1.29 2.58 -14.00
CA LEU A 145 0.39 1.66 -13.31
C LEU A 145 0.06 2.06 -11.87
N SER A 146 0.28 3.33 -11.52
CA SER A 146 -0.09 3.90 -10.24
C SER A 146 -1.26 4.88 -10.36
N VAL A 147 -1.63 5.46 -9.22
CA VAL A 147 -2.60 6.56 -9.12
C VAL A 147 -2.27 7.73 -10.07
N SER A 148 -0.98 8.04 -10.30
CA SER A 148 -0.57 9.09 -11.24
C SER A 148 -0.97 8.76 -12.67
N HIS A 149 -0.91 7.49 -13.06
CA HIS A 149 -1.37 7.05 -14.38
C HIS A 149 -2.89 7.19 -14.52
N TYR A 150 -3.64 6.78 -13.48
CA TYR A 150 -5.10 7.01 -13.42
C TYR A 150 -5.44 8.50 -13.51
N PHE A 151 -4.77 9.34 -12.70
CA PHE A 151 -4.99 10.79 -12.68
C PHE A 151 -4.73 11.41 -14.06
N LEU A 152 -3.66 11.00 -14.74
CA LEU A 152 -3.36 11.46 -16.10
C LEU A 152 -4.50 11.10 -17.08
N ALA A 153 -4.98 9.85 -17.07
CA ALA A 153 -6.08 9.43 -17.94
C ALA A 153 -7.35 10.26 -17.70
N ARG A 154 -7.65 10.57 -16.41
CA ARG A 154 -8.76 11.45 -16.04
C ARG A 154 -8.55 12.87 -16.53
N ALA A 155 -7.36 13.45 -16.35
CA ALA A 155 -7.02 14.80 -16.81
C ALA A 155 -7.16 14.91 -18.33
N LEU A 156 -6.59 13.98 -19.10
CA LEU A 156 -6.70 13.95 -20.55
C LEU A 156 -8.15 13.91 -21.03
N SER A 157 -9.00 13.12 -20.34
CA SER A 157 -10.42 13.00 -20.71
C SER A 157 -11.19 14.31 -20.60
N THR A 158 -10.77 15.25 -19.74
CA THR A 158 -11.45 16.55 -19.57
C THR A 158 -11.25 17.47 -20.77
N VAL A 159 -10.20 17.24 -21.57
CA VAL A 159 -9.86 18.02 -22.77
C VAL A 159 -10.01 17.20 -24.05
N GLY A 160 -10.68 16.05 -23.99
CA GLY A 160 -10.95 15.19 -25.14
C GLY A 160 -9.72 14.50 -25.71
N LEU A 161 -8.65 14.39 -24.91
CA LEU A 161 -7.42 13.66 -25.25
C LEU A 161 -7.42 12.27 -24.61
N THR A 162 -6.53 11.43 -25.10
CA THR A 162 -6.26 10.08 -24.59
C THR A 162 -4.76 9.86 -24.49
N GLU A 163 -4.32 8.76 -23.88
CA GLU A 163 -2.91 8.37 -23.82
C GLU A 163 -2.25 8.18 -25.19
N LYS A 164 -3.04 7.99 -26.26
CA LYS A 164 -2.53 7.94 -27.65
C LYS A 164 -2.02 9.29 -28.16
N ASP A 165 -2.42 10.38 -27.52
CA ASP A 165 -2.04 11.75 -27.88
C ASP A 165 -0.75 12.22 -27.20
N ILE A 166 -0.14 11.38 -26.36
CA ILE A 166 1.07 11.68 -25.59
C ILE A 166 2.05 10.50 -25.62
N THR A 167 3.21 10.65 -24.99
CA THR A 167 4.14 9.54 -24.72
C THR A 167 4.38 9.47 -23.22
N ILE A 168 4.00 8.36 -22.58
CA ILE A 168 4.28 8.13 -21.16
C ILE A 168 5.73 7.72 -20.99
N VAL A 169 6.39 8.28 -19.97
CA VAL A 169 7.74 7.96 -19.55
C VAL A 169 7.69 7.50 -18.09
N ASN A 170 7.90 6.21 -17.88
CA ASN A 170 7.93 5.68 -16.52
C ASN A 170 9.09 6.27 -15.72
N THR A 171 8.76 6.90 -14.59
CA THR A 171 9.73 7.54 -13.70
C THR A 171 9.28 7.27 -12.27
N THR A 172 10.17 6.71 -11.45
CA THR A 172 9.86 6.40 -10.03
C THR A 172 9.64 7.69 -9.26
N ASP A 173 8.75 7.64 -8.29
CA ASP A 173 8.42 8.78 -7.42
C ASP A 173 9.65 9.34 -6.68
N ALA A 174 10.60 8.51 -6.33
CA ALA A 174 11.88 8.92 -5.74
C ALA A 174 12.73 9.82 -6.67
N ASP A 175 12.53 9.72 -7.99
CA ASP A 175 13.35 10.42 -8.99
C ASP A 175 12.65 11.67 -9.57
N TRP A 176 11.38 11.93 -9.32
CA TRP A 176 10.59 12.98 -9.98
C TRP A 176 11.22 14.36 -9.90
N VAL A 177 11.60 14.79 -8.69
CA VAL A 177 12.18 16.12 -8.48
C VAL A 177 13.52 16.26 -9.21
N SER A 178 14.38 15.25 -9.10
CA SER A 178 15.67 15.27 -9.77
C SER A 178 15.54 15.22 -11.30
N ALA A 179 14.61 14.40 -11.82
CA ALA A 179 14.34 14.30 -13.25
C ALA A 179 13.81 15.64 -13.80
N TYR A 180 12.87 16.30 -13.09
CA TYR A 180 12.33 17.59 -13.52
C TYR A 180 13.42 18.68 -13.63
N LYS A 181 14.37 18.69 -12.69
CA LYS A 181 15.50 19.62 -12.66
C LYS A 181 16.53 19.41 -13.80
N THR A 182 16.52 18.25 -14.48
CA THR A 182 17.44 18.03 -15.63
C THR A 182 17.11 18.86 -16.87
N GLY A 183 15.90 19.39 -16.97
CA GLY A 183 15.43 20.14 -18.13
C GLY A 183 14.86 19.31 -19.28
N ASP A 184 15.02 18.00 -19.26
CA ASP A 184 14.46 17.09 -20.28
C ASP A 184 12.97 16.79 -20.06
N VAL A 185 12.50 16.95 -18.82
CA VAL A 185 11.11 16.73 -18.42
C VAL A 185 10.31 18.00 -18.67
N THR A 186 9.31 17.92 -19.55
CA THR A 186 8.42 19.03 -19.90
C THR A 186 6.99 18.88 -19.41
N ALA A 187 6.62 17.67 -18.98
CA ALA A 187 5.35 17.37 -18.34
C ALA A 187 5.54 16.26 -17.29
N ILE A 188 4.94 16.43 -16.13
CA ILE A 188 5.03 15.45 -15.04
C ILE A 188 3.72 15.38 -14.26
N VAL A 189 3.33 14.16 -13.89
CA VAL A 189 2.28 13.91 -12.89
C VAL A 189 2.93 13.44 -11.62
N ALA A 190 2.63 14.12 -10.54
CA ALA A 190 3.21 13.84 -9.23
C ALA A 190 2.20 14.07 -8.11
N TRP A 191 2.56 13.64 -6.91
CA TRP A 191 1.82 13.93 -5.67
C TRP A 191 2.69 14.66 -4.64
N ASN A 192 2.05 15.24 -3.62
CA ASN A 192 2.74 15.91 -2.53
C ASN A 192 3.50 14.91 -1.60
N PRO A 193 4.73 15.26 -1.16
CA PRO A 193 5.33 16.60 -1.21
C PRO A 193 6.06 16.95 -2.53
N MET A 194 6.42 15.97 -3.36
CA MET A 194 7.21 16.19 -4.57
C MET A 194 6.53 17.15 -5.57
N LEU A 195 5.20 17.09 -5.67
CA LEU A 195 4.43 18.01 -6.50
C LEU A 195 4.70 19.48 -6.12
N ALA A 196 4.65 19.80 -4.83
CA ALA A 196 4.88 21.16 -4.33
C ALA A 196 6.34 21.62 -4.55
N GLU A 197 7.30 20.69 -4.42
CA GLU A 197 8.71 21.01 -4.70
C GLU A 197 8.94 21.31 -6.19
N ILE A 198 8.28 20.59 -7.09
CA ILE A 198 8.35 20.81 -8.52
C ILE A 198 7.62 22.11 -8.91
N ASP A 199 6.45 22.36 -8.32
CA ASP A 199 5.62 23.55 -8.59
C ASP A 199 6.30 24.86 -8.15
N ALA A 200 7.28 24.77 -7.26
CA ALA A 200 8.10 25.93 -6.85
C ALA A 200 9.13 26.38 -7.90
N ASP A 201 9.33 25.67 -8.99
CA ASP A 201 10.21 26.06 -10.10
C ASP A 201 9.56 27.16 -10.94
N ASP A 202 10.33 28.17 -11.33
CA ASP A 202 9.83 29.38 -12.02
C ASP A 202 9.10 29.09 -13.35
N ASP A 203 9.40 27.97 -14.01
CA ASP A 203 8.78 27.57 -15.29
C ASP A 203 7.75 26.44 -15.13
N ALA A 204 7.49 25.99 -13.90
CA ALA A 204 6.44 25.03 -13.60
C ALA A 204 5.05 25.70 -13.64
N ASN A 205 4.09 25.00 -14.24
CA ASN A 205 2.70 25.44 -14.24
C ASN A 205 1.82 24.24 -13.87
N LEU A 206 1.22 24.30 -12.68
CA LEU A 206 0.25 23.31 -12.22
C LEU A 206 -1.07 23.53 -12.96
N VAL A 207 -1.33 22.71 -13.99
CA VAL A 207 -2.46 22.93 -14.92
C VAL A 207 -3.75 22.24 -14.49
N ILE A 208 -3.67 21.19 -13.67
CA ILE A 208 -4.82 20.49 -13.10
C ILE A 208 -4.41 19.74 -11.84
N THR A 209 -5.31 19.66 -10.88
CA THR A 209 -5.12 18.87 -9.64
C THR A 209 -6.29 17.94 -9.38
N SER A 210 -6.14 17.05 -8.41
CA SER A 210 -7.18 16.12 -7.94
C SER A 210 -8.43 16.83 -7.38
N THR A 211 -8.40 18.14 -7.14
CA THR A 211 -9.61 18.92 -6.83
C THR A 211 -10.66 18.86 -7.93
N SER A 212 -10.25 18.57 -9.17
CA SER A 212 -11.15 18.36 -10.31
C SER A 212 -11.90 17.02 -10.26
N PHE A 213 -11.46 16.10 -9.40
CA PHE A 213 -11.98 14.73 -9.29
C PHE A 213 -12.22 14.35 -7.81
N PRO A 214 -13.07 15.07 -7.08
CA PRO A 214 -13.21 14.92 -5.64
C PRO A 214 -13.68 13.51 -5.26
N GLY A 215 -12.95 12.86 -4.34
CA GLY A 215 -13.27 11.53 -3.82
C GLY A 215 -12.94 10.36 -4.76
N GLU A 216 -12.32 10.60 -5.93
CA GLU A 216 -11.89 9.50 -6.81
C GLU A 216 -10.61 8.83 -6.31
N ILE A 217 -9.67 9.58 -5.75
CA ILE A 217 -8.41 9.06 -5.20
C ILE A 217 -8.56 8.95 -3.70
N VAL A 218 -8.68 7.74 -3.18
CA VAL A 218 -8.81 7.47 -1.75
C VAL A 218 -7.56 6.75 -1.27
N ASP A 219 -6.89 7.34 -0.30
CA ASP A 219 -5.69 6.82 0.34
C ASP A 219 -6.03 5.91 1.50
N ALA A 220 -5.39 4.77 1.58
CA ALA A 220 -5.77 3.70 2.48
C ALA A 220 -4.56 2.96 3.07
N LEU A 221 -4.77 2.33 4.20
CA LEU A 221 -3.99 1.18 4.63
C LEU A 221 -4.73 -0.10 4.23
N ILE A 222 -4.12 -0.90 3.40
CA ILE A 222 -4.65 -2.19 2.94
C ILE A 222 -3.97 -3.36 3.65
N THR A 223 -4.67 -4.47 3.76
CA THR A 223 -4.15 -5.70 4.35
C THR A 223 -4.78 -6.92 3.69
N ASN A 224 -4.16 -8.09 3.81
CA ASN A 224 -4.76 -9.34 3.34
C ASN A 224 -6.00 -9.69 4.16
N THR A 225 -7.11 -9.99 3.49
CA THR A 225 -8.42 -10.25 4.13
C THR A 225 -8.38 -11.48 5.04
N ALA A 226 -7.69 -12.55 4.64
CA ALA A 226 -7.57 -13.75 5.47
C ALA A 226 -6.72 -13.47 6.72
N LEU A 227 -5.60 -12.76 6.55
CA LEU A 227 -4.71 -12.41 7.66
C LEU A 227 -5.43 -11.65 8.77
N ILE A 228 -6.25 -10.65 8.40
CA ILE A 228 -6.93 -9.79 9.39
C ILE A 228 -8.09 -10.53 10.08
N LYS A 229 -8.74 -11.47 9.41
CA LYS A 229 -9.73 -12.36 10.03
C LYS A 229 -9.12 -13.26 11.10
N GLU A 230 -7.92 -13.77 10.83
CA GLU A 230 -7.18 -14.64 11.77
C GLU A 230 -6.50 -13.84 12.89
N ASN A 231 -6.16 -12.57 12.64
CA ASN A 231 -5.41 -11.71 13.57
C ASN A 231 -6.13 -10.36 13.81
N PRO A 232 -7.33 -10.34 14.39
CA PRO A 232 -8.11 -9.11 14.57
C PRO A 232 -7.43 -8.08 15.49
N ASP A 233 -6.54 -8.52 16.39
CA ASP A 233 -5.81 -7.64 17.29
C ASP A 233 -4.74 -6.81 16.53
N PHE A 234 -4.19 -7.33 15.43
CA PHE A 234 -3.35 -6.55 14.52
C PHE A 234 -4.11 -5.36 13.92
N ALA A 235 -5.33 -5.61 13.43
CA ALA A 235 -6.19 -4.55 12.92
C ALA A 235 -6.49 -3.47 13.98
N LYS A 236 -6.82 -3.89 15.22
CA LYS A 236 -7.10 -2.96 16.31
C LYS A 236 -5.87 -2.13 16.70
N ALA A 237 -4.69 -2.74 16.70
CA ALA A 237 -3.44 -2.05 17.01
C ALA A 237 -3.14 -0.96 15.97
N LEU A 238 -3.22 -1.29 14.67
CA LEU A 238 -2.99 -0.32 13.59
C LEU A 238 -4.03 0.81 13.60
N THR A 239 -5.31 0.47 13.72
CA THR A 239 -6.39 1.46 13.79
C THR A 239 -6.22 2.39 15.00
N GLY A 240 -5.86 1.83 16.17
CA GLY A 240 -5.60 2.63 17.36
C GLY A 240 -4.42 3.58 17.19
N ALA A 241 -3.31 3.10 16.61
CA ALA A 241 -2.13 3.93 16.33
C ALA A 241 -2.46 5.08 15.36
N TRP A 242 -3.19 4.77 14.28
CA TRP A 242 -3.60 5.75 13.29
C TRP A 242 -4.44 6.88 13.90
N PHE A 243 -5.52 6.55 14.58
CA PHE A 243 -6.41 7.57 15.15
C PHE A 243 -5.75 8.37 16.28
N GLU A 244 -4.78 7.82 16.99
CA GLU A 244 -3.99 8.59 17.95
C GLU A 244 -3.13 9.66 17.26
N VAL A 245 -2.48 9.32 16.14
CA VAL A 245 -1.70 10.31 15.38
C VAL A 245 -2.61 11.32 14.70
N VAL A 246 -3.73 10.89 14.12
CA VAL A 246 -4.72 11.82 13.53
C VAL A 246 -5.20 12.82 14.58
N ALA A 247 -5.46 12.39 15.82
CA ALA A 247 -5.83 13.27 16.90
C ALA A 247 -4.72 14.32 17.19
N LEU A 248 -3.45 13.96 17.05
CA LEU A 248 -2.33 14.91 17.16
C LEU A 248 -2.28 15.87 15.97
N THR A 249 -2.55 15.38 14.75
CA THR A 249 -2.48 16.26 13.56
C THR A 249 -3.55 17.37 13.58
N VAL A 250 -4.71 17.13 14.18
CA VAL A 250 -5.79 18.11 14.30
C VAL A 250 -5.71 18.96 15.57
N ASP A 251 -4.85 18.60 16.52
CA ASP A 251 -4.62 19.38 17.72
C ASP A 251 -3.97 20.73 17.38
N THR A 252 -4.58 21.83 17.82
CA THR A 252 -4.08 23.20 17.61
C THR A 252 -3.07 23.66 18.66
N GLY A 253 -2.86 22.85 19.71
CA GLY A 253 -1.88 23.09 20.76
C GLY A 253 -0.43 22.85 20.34
N ASP A 254 0.51 23.04 21.28
CA ASP A 254 1.95 22.90 21.02
C ASP A 254 2.32 21.49 20.56
N LYS A 255 1.68 20.46 21.11
CA LYS A 255 1.93 19.08 20.72
C LYS A 255 1.56 18.80 19.26
N GLY A 256 0.39 19.27 18.84
CA GLY A 256 -0.06 19.14 17.47
C GLY A 256 0.82 19.92 16.49
N ARG A 257 1.21 21.15 16.83
CA ARG A 257 2.15 21.94 16.02
C ARG A 257 3.50 21.22 15.86
N ALA A 258 4.05 20.70 16.97
CA ALA A 258 5.32 19.96 16.93
C ALA A 258 5.22 18.67 16.10
N ALA A 259 4.11 17.93 16.20
CA ALA A 259 3.90 16.72 15.40
C ALA A 259 3.84 17.05 13.90
N ARG A 260 3.06 18.05 13.50
CA ARG A 260 2.99 18.49 12.08
C ARG A 260 4.33 18.97 11.56
N ALA A 261 5.06 19.79 12.34
CA ALA A 261 6.40 20.25 11.95
C ALA A 261 7.40 19.08 11.78
N THR A 262 7.31 18.07 12.65
CA THR A 262 8.15 16.87 12.53
C THR A 262 7.83 16.08 11.26
N MET A 263 6.55 15.89 10.95
CA MET A 263 6.11 15.21 9.73
C MET A 263 6.46 16.01 8.48
N GLY A 264 6.25 17.34 8.46
CA GLY A 264 6.65 18.22 7.37
C GLY A 264 8.15 18.12 7.09
N LYS A 265 8.99 18.24 8.12
CA LYS A 265 10.45 18.08 7.95
C LYS A 265 10.83 16.69 7.41
N ALA A 266 10.17 15.62 7.86
CA ALA A 266 10.45 14.27 7.41
C ALA A 266 9.98 14.03 5.96
N SER A 267 8.99 14.79 5.48
CA SER A 267 8.54 14.73 4.07
C SER A 267 9.37 15.60 3.13
N GLY A 268 10.32 16.39 3.66
CA GLY A 268 11.10 17.35 2.87
C GLY A 268 10.41 18.70 2.67
N THR A 269 9.28 18.96 3.36
CA THR A 269 8.57 20.26 3.36
C THR A 269 8.78 20.97 4.69
N ASP A 270 8.81 22.32 4.66
CA ASP A 270 8.93 23.17 5.87
C ASP A 270 7.59 23.40 6.58
#